data_0e60087acf6f4aa3b2a1675aa703175b
#
_entry.id   0e60087acf6f4aa3b2a1675aa703175b
#
_cell.length_a   1.000
_cell.length_b   1.000
_cell.length_c   1.000
_cell.angle_alpha   90.00
_cell.angle_beta   90.00
_cell.angle_gamma   90.00
#
_symmetry.space_group_name_H-M   'P 1'
#
loop_
_entity.id
_entity.type
_entity.pdbx_description
1 polymer ?
#
loop_
_entity_poly.entity_id
_entity_poly.type
_entity_poly.pdbx_seq_one_letter_code
_entity_poly.pdbx_strand_id
1 'polypeptide(L)'
;MIEVSHLVKSFGSLVAVDNLSLRIAPGEILGFLGPNGAGKSTTMKILTGYLKPTSGTVKVNGINVEQDPVGVKQLIGYLPEGAPAYEEMTTRRFLTFIAELRGYTGHEIVKRLDRVVDEMSLSSVIDRRIETLSKGFKRRVGIAQAIIHDPKILILDEPTDGLDPNQKHQVRELIRGLSKDKIIIVSTHILEEVTAVCSRAVIISDGKVLEDCEPSTLETRSKYHGAVTLICSSETDFARMRVATKALVADMPPIVDEDAFRLTLFQSESSRPLLLHVTKLLEETGVVAEVVSEKGRLDEVFRSITKSAEVLA
;
A
#
# COMPACT_ATOMS: atom_id res chain seq x y z
N MET A 1 19.92 0.17 -4.04
CA MET A 1 19.46 -1.18 -3.66
C MET A 1 19.41 -1.28 -2.15
N ILE A 2 18.37 -1.91 -1.60
CA ILE A 2 18.27 -2.28 -0.18
C ILE A 2 18.36 -3.80 -0.08
N GLU A 3 19.15 -4.30 0.85
CA GLU A 3 19.31 -5.72 1.13
C GLU A 3 19.12 -5.97 2.62
N VAL A 4 18.19 -6.85 2.95
CA VAL A 4 17.87 -7.31 4.30
C VAL A 4 18.11 -8.80 4.36
N SER A 5 18.90 -9.27 5.31
CA SER A 5 19.24 -10.68 5.45
C SER A 5 19.01 -11.15 6.88
N HIS A 6 18.10 -12.10 7.04
CA HIS A 6 17.78 -12.77 8.30
C HIS A 6 17.53 -11.80 9.46
N LEU A 7 16.82 -10.70 9.18
CA LEU A 7 16.58 -9.63 10.15
C LEU A 7 15.67 -10.13 11.28
N VAL A 8 16.16 -9.95 12.50
CA VAL A 8 15.37 -10.24 13.72
C VAL A 8 15.36 -8.99 14.61
N LYS A 9 14.20 -8.68 15.17
CA LYS A 9 14.06 -7.67 16.22
C LYS A 9 13.16 -8.15 17.33
N SER A 10 13.74 -8.22 18.54
CA SER A 10 13.01 -8.57 19.75
C SER A 10 13.02 -7.40 20.75
N PHE A 11 11.94 -7.28 21.50
CA PHE A 11 11.76 -6.37 22.64
C PHE A 11 11.37 -7.22 23.86
N GLY A 12 12.35 -7.62 24.65
CA GLY A 12 12.14 -8.63 25.71
C GLY A 12 11.67 -9.95 25.09
N SER A 13 10.51 -10.44 25.52
CA SER A 13 9.90 -11.67 24.98
C SER A 13 9.15 -11.49 23.65
N LEU A 14 8.85 -10.25 23.25
CA LEU A 14 8.13 -9.96 22.02
C LEU A 14 9.10 -9.97 20.84
N VAL A 15 8.88 -10.84 19.87
CA VAL A 15 9.57 -10.83 18.57
C VAL A 15 8.76 -10.00 17.58
N ALA A 16 9.22 -8.79 17.30
CA ALA A 16 8.52 -7.86 16.41
C ALA A 16 8.89 -8.04 14.93
N VAL A 17 10.08 -8.59 14.63
CA VAL A 17 10.51 -9.00 13.29
C VAL A 17 11.24 -10.33 13.45
N ASP A 18 10.84 -11.34 12.68
CA ASP A 18 11.33 -12.71 12.78
C ASP A 18 11.87 -13.19 11.42
N ASN A 19 13.19 -13.27 11.32
CA ASN A 19 13.92 -13.82 10.16
C ASN A 19 13.53 -13.21 8.80
N LEU A 20 13.28 -11.90 8.76
CA LEU A 20 12.88 -11.21 7.54
C LEU A 20 14.07 -11.05 6.59
N SER A 21 13.92 -11.54 5.35
CA SER A 21 14.88 -11.36 4.27
C SER A 21 14.19 -10.73 3.06
N LEU A 22 14.77 -9.65 2.52
CA LEU A 22 14.16 -8.87 1.44
C LEU A 22 15.23 -8.15 0.63
N ARG A 23 15.02 -8.04 -0.67
CA ARG A 23 15.86 -7.24 -1.58
C ARG A 23 14.97 -6.30 -2.39
N ILE A 24 15.34 -5.01 -2.46
CA ILE A 24 14.58 -3.99 -3.18
C ILE A 24 15.51 -3.30 -4.17
N ALA A 25 15.14 -3.32 -5.45
CA ALA A 25 15.91 -2.75 -6.53
C ALA A 25 15.54 -1.27 -6.81
N PRO A 26 16.44 -0.48 -7.45
CA PRO A 26 16.09 0.85 -7.95
C PRO A 26 14.89 0.80 -8.92
N GLY A 27 14.01 1.79 -8.83
CA GLY A 27 12.79 1.89 -9.65
C GLY A 27 11.59 1.11 -9.09
N GLU A 28 11.74 0.33 -8.01
CA GLU A 28 10.62 -0.34 -7.36
C GLU A 28 9.85 0.58 -6.41
N ILE A 29 8.52 0.49 -6.46
CA ILE A 29 7.62 0.95 -5.40
C ILE A 29 7.13 -0.28 -4.67
N LEU A 30 7.69 -0.53 -3.48
CA LEU A 30 7.34 -1.65 -2.63
C LEU A 30 6.22 -1.29 -1.67
N GLY A 31 5.10 -1.98 -1.73
CA GLY A 31 4.06 -1.96 -0.71
C GLY A 31 4.39 -2.95 0.41
N PHE A 32 4.57 -2.46 1.62
CA PHE A 32 4.83 -3.27 2.82
C PHE A 32 3.55 -3.35 3.64
N LEU A 33 2.79 -4.42 3.42
CA LEU A 33 1.42 -4.59 3.88
C LEU A 33 1.33 -5.53 5.08
N GLY A 34 0.49 -5.18 6.05
CA GLY A 34 0.24 -6.05 7.20
C GLY A 34 -0.67 -5.40 8.24
N PRO A 35 -1.27 -6.17 9.14
CA PRO A 35 -2.07 -5.64 10.24
C PRO A 35 -1.25 -4.76 11.19
N ASN A 36 -1.93 -4.06 12.10
CA ASN A 36 -1.25 -3.35 13.17
C ASN A 36 -0.51 -4.35 14.06
N GLY A 37 0.72 -4.01 14.43
CA GLY A 37 1.57 -4.94 15.20
C GLY A 37 2.37 -5.95 14.37
N ALA A 38 2.15 -6.07 13.06
CA ALA A 38 2.86 -7.03 12.20
C ALA A 38 4.38 -6.79 12.04
N GLY A 39 4.93 -5.69 12.58
CA GLY A 39 6.36 -5.37 12.49
C GLY A 39 6.73 -4.34 11.43
N LYS A 40 5.75 -3.75 10.71
CA LYS A 40 5.97 -2.76 9.63
C LYS A 40 6.86 -1.59 10.08
N SER A 41 6.37 -0.78 11.02
CA SER A 41 7.09 0.42 11.49
C SER A 41 8.41 0.07 12.19
N THR A 42 8.49 -1.12 12.84
CA THR A 42 9.75 -1.62 13.40
C THR A 42 10.78 -1.86 12.28
N THR A 43 10.38 -2.52 11.20
CA THR A 43 11.23 -2.74 10.03
C THR A 43 11.67 -1.42 9.40
N MET A 44 10.74 -0.46 9.18
CA MET A 44 11.07 0.87 8.64
C MET A 44 12.09 1.61 9.51
N LYS A 45 11.94 1.56 10.84
CA LYS A 45 12.90 2.17 11.79
C LYS A 45 14.29 1.53 11.74
N ILE A 46 14.36 0.22 11.45
CA ILE A 46 15.65 -0.46 11.28
C ILE A 46 16.29 -0.07 9.95
N LEU A 47 15.52 -0.08 8.84
CA LEU A 47 16.01 0.33 7.51
C LEU A 47 16.57 1.76 7.51
N THR A 48 15.98 2.66 8.30
CA THR A 48 16.42 4.06 8.43
C THR A 48 17.55 4.28 9.43
N GLY A 49 18.03 3.22 10.08
CA GLY A 49 19.07 3.33 11.11
C GLY A 49 18.63 4.07 12.39
N TYR A 50 17.31 4.11 12.64
CA TYR A 50 16.75 4.65 13.88
C TYR A 50 16.75 3.59 14.99
N LEU A 51 16.56 2.32 14.63
CA LEU A 51 16.51 1.20 15.54
C LEU A 51 17.55 0.14 15.13
N LYS A 52 18.32 -0.38 16.09
CA LYS A 52 19.23 -1.49 15.84
C LYS A 52 18.50 -2.82 15.77
N PRO A 53 18.85 -3.73 14.86
CA PRO A 53 18.36 -5.09 14.88
C PRO A 53 18.85 -5.86 16.10
N THR A 54 18.21 -6.96 16.44
CA THR A 54 18.72 -7.93 17.43
C THR A 54 19.73 -8.87 16.77
N SER A 55 19.46 -9.27 15.52
CA SER A 55 20.37 -10.04 14.67
C SER A 55 20.02 -9.83 13.19
N GLY A 56 20.82 -10.40 12.29
CA GLY A 56 20.69 -10.18 10.87
C GLY A 56 21.43 -8.93 10.39
N THR A 57 21.29 -8.59 9.10
CA THR A 57 22.00 -7.44 8.53
C THR A 57 21.09 -6.66 7.58
N VAL A 58 21.28 -5.35 7.56
CA VAL A 58 20.64 -4.43 6.61
C VAL A 58 21.70 -3.61 5.91
N LYS A 59 21.66 -3.60 4.57
CA LYS A 59 22.52 -2.78 3.72
C LYS A 59 21.69 -1.87 2.83
N VAL A 60 22.09 -0.62 2.75
CA VAL A 60 21.49 0.42 1.90
C VAL A 60 22.56 0.93 0.95
N ASN A 61 22.43 0.68 -0.35
CA ASN A 61 23.47 0.95 -1.35
C ASN A 61 24.86 0.40 -0.94
N GLY A 62 24.91 -0.80 -0.36
CA GLY A 62 26.13 -1.44 0.12
C GLY A 62 26.61 -0.97 1.51
N ILE A 63 26.05 0.10 2.06
CA ILE A 63 26.39 0.62 3.38
C ILE A 63 25.62 -0.16 4.45
N ASN A 64 26.32 -0.75 5.41
CA ASN A 64 25.68 -1.42 6.55
C ASN A 64 25.08 -0.38 7.49
N VAL A 65 23.79 -0.52 7.81
CA VAL A 65 23.02 0.43 8.62
C VAL A 65 23.56 0.59 10.03
N GLU A 66 24.12 -0.47 10.61
CA GLU A 66 24.69 -0.41 11.97
C GLU A 66 26.09 0.21 12.01
N GLN A 67 26.88 0.05 10.94
CA GLN A 67 28.25 0.57 10.87
C GLN A 67 28.28 2.05 10.51
N ASP A 68 27.41 2.50 9.60
CA ASP A 68 27.31 3.91 9.21
C ASP A 68 25.83 4.36 9.11
N PRO A 69 25.16 4.53 10.24
CA PRO A 69 23.76 4.98 10.23
C PRO A 69 23.59 6.42 9.73
N VAL A 70 24.63 7.25 9.80
CA VAL A 70 24.58 8.64 9.31
C VAL A 70 24.64 8.66 7.79
N GLY A 71 25.57 7.91 7.18
CA GLY A 71 25.66 7.77 5.72
C GLY A 71 24.38 7.19 5.13
N VAL A 72 23.76 6.20 5.79
CA VAL A 72 22.46 5.65 5.39
C VAL A 72 21.36 6.71 5.45
N LYS A 73 21.27 7.52 6.51
CA LYS A 73 20.27 8.60 6.63
C LYS A 73 20.41 9.68 5.57
N GLN A 74 21.61 9.89 5.02
CA GLN A 74 21.80 10.82 3.89
C GLN A 74 21.19 10.31 2.59
N LEU A 75 21.08 8.98 2.41
CA LEU A 75 20.49 8.34 1.25
C LEU A 75 18.96 8.19 1.32
N ILE A 76 18.39 8.28 2.52
CA ILE A 76 16.99 7.99 2.80
C ILE A 76 16.22 9.25 3.16
N GLY A 77 15.09 9.45 2.50
CA GLY A 77 13.99 10.29 2.97
C GLY A 77 13.02 9.43 3.77
N TYR A 78 12.63 9.87 4.95
CA TYR A 78 11.72 9.12 5.81
C TYR A 78 10.54 9.99 6.27
N LEU A 79 9.34 9.49 6.01
CA LEU A 79 8.10 9.99 6.59
C LEU A 79 7.64 8.96 7.63
N PRO A 80 7.78 9.22 8.92
CA PRO A 80 7.22 8.34 9.94
C PRO A 80 5.70 8.48 10.03
N GLU A 81 5.05 7.50 10.64
CA GLU A 81 3.63 7.53 10.96
C GLU A 81 3.27 8.83 11.71
N GLY A 82 2.10 9.40 11.42
CA GLY A 82 1.64 10.67 12.01
C GLY A 82 2.27 11.93 11.42
N ALA A 83 3.30 11.81 10.56
CA ALA A 83 4.02 12.96 9.96
C ALA A 83 4.43 14.03 10.99
N PRO A 84 5.20 13.68 12.01
CA PRO A 84 5.56 14.61 13.08
C PRO A 84 6.30 15.84 12.54
N ALA A 85 5.92 17.01 13.02
CA ALA A 85 6.52 18.29 12.65
C ALA A 85 6.52 19.23 13.87
N TYR A 86 7.27 20.33 13.78
CA TYR A 86 7.19 21.41 14.79
C TYR A 86 5.97 22.26 14.46
N GLU A 87 4.85 21.99 15.14
CA GLU A 87 3.53 22.50 14.78
C GLU A 87 3.43 24.03 14.89
N GLU A 88 4.20 24.67 15.77
CA GLU A 88 4.26 26.12 15.96
C GLU A 88 5.00 26.83 14.79
N MET A 89 5.83 26.12 14.04
CA MET A 89 6.55 26.68 12.90
C MET A 89 5.63 26.90 11.71
N THR A 90 5.96 27.90 10.88
CA THR A 90 5.39 27.95 9.53
C THR A 90 5.97 26.85 8.66
N THR A 91 5.27 26.43 7.62
CA THR A 91 5.73 25.43 6.66
C THR A 91 7.11 25.81 6.10
N ARG A 92 7.29 27.09 5.71
CA ARG A 92 8.57 27.62 5.23
C ARG A 92 9.68 27.43 6.27
N ARG A 93 9.43 27.87 7.52
CA ARG A 93 10.45 27.81 8.56
C ARG A 93 10.85 26.37 8.88
N PHE A 94 9.88 25.47 8.93
CA PHE A 94 10.11 24.05 9.17
C PHE A 94 10.97 23.42 8.06
N LEU A 95 10.60 23.62 6.78
CA LEU A 95 11.36 23.06 5.66
C LEU A 95 12.76 23.67 5.54
N THR A 96 12.90 24.96 5.80
CA THR A 96 14.23 25.62 5.90
C THR A 96 15.08 24.97 6.99
N PHE A 97 14.53 24.78 8.18
CA PHE A 97 15.22 24.14 9.30
C PHE A 97 15.67 22.71 8.95
N ILE A 98 14.83 21.93 8.28
CA ILE A 98 15.21 20.58 7.81
C ILE A 98 16.35 20.63 6.79
N ALA A 99 16.34 21.60 5.89
CA ALA A 99 17.42 21.78 4.91
C ALA A 99 18.75 22.17 5.60
N GLU A 100 18.70 23.06 6.61
CA GLU A 100 19.85 23.43 7.45
C GLU A 100 20.42 22.21 8.18
N LEU A 101 19.56 21.36 8.78
CA LEU A 101 19.99 20.12 9.46
C LEU A 101 20.64 19.12 8.49
N ARG A 102 20.29 19.18 7.20
CA ARG A 102 20.93 18.37 6.14
C ARG A 102 22.25 18.98 5.65
N GLY A 103 22.69 20.13 6.20
CA GLY A 103 23.95 20.79 5.89
C GLY A 103 23.87 21.76 4.72
N TYR A 104 22.68 22.09 4.20
CA TYR A 104 22.52 23.09 3.14
C TYR A 104 22.55 24.50 3.71
N THR A 105 23.00 25.47 2.90
CA THR A 105 23.11 26.87 3.29
C THR A 105 22.76 27.81 2.14
N GLY A 106 22.38 29.04 2.47
CA GLY A 106 22.21 30.12 1.51
C GLY A 106 21.29 29.80 0.34
N HIS A 107 21.76 30.02 -0.89
CA HIS A 107 20.96 29.84 -2.10
C HIS A 107 20.52 28.42 -2.36
N GLU A 108 21.28 27.43 -1.87
CA GLU A 108 20.91 26.02 -2.05
C GLU A 108 19.63 25.66 -1.27
N ILE A 109 19.43 26.27 -0.08
CA ILE A 109 18.17 26.09 0.67
C ILE A 109 16.99 26.63 -0.13
N VAL A 110 17.11 27.82 -0.69
CA VAL A 110 16.03 28.45 -1.48
C VAL A 110 15.65 27.56 -2.66
N LYS A 111 16.64 27.11 -3.43
CA LYS A 111 16.43 26.23 -4.58
C LYS A 111 15.70 24.92 -4.22
N ARG A 112 16.12 24.28 -3.10
CA ARG A 112 15.49 23.04 -2.63
C ARG A 112 14.10 23.28 -2.09
N LEU A 113 13.90 24.37 -1.38
CA LEU A 113 12.60 24.77 -0.86
C LEU A 113 11.61 25.01 -2.00
N ASP A 114 11.97 25.81 -2.99
CA ASP A 114 11.12 26.11 -4.14
C ASP A 114 10.72 24.81 -4.87
N ARG A 115 11.68 23.90 -5.09
CA ARG A 115 11.41 22.61 -5.70
C ARG A 115 10.36 21.82 -4.93
N VAL A 116 10.53 21.60 -3.61
CA VAL A 116 9.60 20.77 -2.84
C VAL A 116 8.25 21.46 -2.61
N VAL A 117 8.21 22.79 -2.59
CA VAL A 117 6.97 23.56 -2.53
C VAL A 117 6.15 23.36 -3.81
N ASP A 118 6.78 23.36 -4.96
CA ASP A 118 6.12 23.10 -6.25
C ASP A 118 5.69 21.63 -6.36
N GLU A 119 6.60 20.68 -6.13
CA GLU A 119 6.33 19.25 -6.19
C GLU A 119 5.17 18.83 -5.26
N MET A 120 5.08 19.41 -4.06
CA MET A 120 4.05 19.08 -3.05
C MET A 120 2.85 20.03 -3.08
N SER A 121 2.81 21.01 -4.00
CA SER A 121 1.73 22.02 -4.12
C SER A 121 1.46 22.73 -2.79
N LEU A 122 2.51 23.25 -2.14
CA LEU A 122 2.46 23.89 -0.82
C LEU A 122 2.40 25.41 -0.88
N SER A 123 2.42 26.04 -2.05
CA SER A 123 2.49 27.51 -2.23
C SER A 123 1.42 28.26 -1.44
N SER A 124 0.18 27.76 -1.40
CA SER A 124 -0.95 28.40 -0.71
C SER A 124 -0.85 28.33 0.83
N VAL A 125 0.02 27.50 1.38
CA VAL A 125 0.15 27.25 2.82
C VAL A 125 1.57 27.48 3.34
N ILE A 126 2.50 27.93 2.50
CA ILE A 126 3.93 28.00 2.82
C ILE A 126 4.23 28.87 4.03
N ASP A 127 3.49 29.95 4.24
CA ASP A 127 3.67 30.87 5.35
C ASP A 127 2.68 30.66 6.50
N ARG A 128 1.83 29.61 6.40
CA ARG A 128 0.92 29.22 7.48
C ARG A 128 1.61 28.32 8.50
N ARG A 129 1.19 28.40 9.78
CA ARG A 129 1.63 27.49 10.85
C ARG A 129 1.13 26.08 10.56
N ILE A 130 1.97 25.07 10.83
CA ILE A 130 1.65 23.65 10.55
C ILE A 130 0.45 23.19 11.35
N GLU A 131 0.27 23.62 12.60
CA GLU A 131 -0.90 23.31 13.43
C GLU A 131 -2.23 23.67 12.77
N THR A 132 -2.27 24.75 11.96
CA THR A 132 -3.48 25.25 11.29
C THR A 132 -3.79 24.57 9.95
N LEU A 133 -2.95 23.62 9.51
CA LEU A 133 -3.11 22.92 8.25
C LEU A 133 -4.08 21.75 8.38
N SER A 134 -4.77 21.43 7.26
CA SER A 134 -5.53 20.18 7.17
C SER A 134 -4.58 18.97 7.24
N LYS A 135 -5.11 17.80 7.60
CA LYS A 135 -4.34 16.55 7.63
C LYS A 135 -3.61 16.29 6.29
N GLY A 136 -4.26 16.55 5.15
CA GLY A 136 -3.66 16.39 3.83
C GLY A 136 -2.47 17.32 3.61
N PHE A 137 -2.56 18.58 4.00
CA PHE A 137 -1.41 19.50 3.92
C PHE A 137 -0.31 19.13 4.91
N LYS A 138 -0.61 18.73 6.14
CA LYS A 138 0.40 18.22 7.09
C LYS A 138 1.14 17.02 6.50
N ARG A 139 0.44 16.11 5.82
CA ARG A 139 1.04 14.94 5.16
C ARG A 139 1.96 15.36 4.00
N ARG A 140 1.54 16.32 3.17
CA ARG A 140 2.39 16.86 2.10
C ARG A 140 3.64 17.56 2.63
N VAL A 141 3.54 18.32 3.72
CA VAL A 141 4.69 18.91 4.42
C VAL A 141 5.64 17.81 4.94
N GLY A 142 5.09 16.72 5.48
CA GLY A 142 5.85 15.55 5.90
C GLY A 142 6.59 14.87 4.74
N ILE A 143 5.97 14.74 3.56
CA ILE A 143 6.66 14.22 2.37
C ILE A 143 7.71 15.21 1.88
N ALA A 144 7.40 16.52 1.84
CA ALA A 144 8.33 17.57 1.44
C ALA A 144 9.63 17.53 2.26
N GLN A 145 9.52 17.39 3.61
CA GLN A 145 10.68 17.26 4.47
C GLN A 145 11.49 15.99 4.16
N ALA A 146 10.83 14.89 3.81
CA ALA A 146 11.50 13.65 3.48
C ALA A 146 12.27 13.71 2.15
N ILE A 147 11.82 14.54 1.18
CA ILE A 147 12.44 14.64 -0.15
C ILE A 147 13.32 15.89 -0.36
N ILE A 148 13.42 16.81 0.61
CA ILE A 148 14.12 18.09 0.44
C ILE A 148 15.59 17.94 0.04
N HIS A 149 16.26 16.88 0.48
CA HIS A 149 17.65 16.57 0.15
C HIS A 149 17.82 15.69 -1.09
N ASP A 150 16.72 15.43 -1.83
CA ASP A 150 16.67 14.58 -3.03
C ASP A 150 17.22 13.15 -2.81
N PRO A 151 16.63 12.39 -1.88
CA PRO A 151 17.13 11.06 -1.53
C PRO A 151 16.93 10.06 -2.70
N LYS A 152 17.78 9.04 -2.76
CA LYS A 152 17.62 7.91 -3.69
C LYS A 152 16.59 6.91 -3.21
N ILE A 153 16.26 6.93 -1.92
CA ILE A 153 15.34 6.00 -1.27
C ILE A 153 14.34 6.81 -0.45
N LEU A 154 13.05 6.50 -0.61
CA LEU A 154 11.97 7.13 0.13
C LEU A 154 11.20 6.07 0.90
N ILE A 155 11.11 6.22 2.20
CA ILE A 155 10.35 5.34 3.09
C ILE A 155 9.20 6.15 3.67
N LEU A 156 7.97 5.70 3.40
CA LEU A 156 6.73 6.36 3.80
C LEU A 156 5.93 5.41 4.69
N ASP A 157 5.81 5.76 5.97
CA ASP A 157 5.05 4.97 6.94
C ASP A 157 3.63 5.50 7.04
N GLU A 158 2.65 4.71 6.56
CA GLU A 158 1.22 5.03 6.49
C GLU A 158 0.93 6.41 5.85
N PRO A 159 1.40 6.70 4.61
CA PRO A 159 1.39 8.05 4.04
C PRO A 159 -0.01 8.60 3.77
N THR A 160 -1.03 7.77 3.72
CA THR A 160 -2.42 8.13 3.38
C THR A 160 -3.38 7.95 4.55
N ASP A 161 -2.87 7.54 5.73
CA ASP A 161 -3.73 7.33 6.90
C ASP A 161 -4.46 8.60 7.34
N GLY A 162 -5.76 8.44 7.65
CA GLY A 162 -6.63 9.52 8.10
C GLY A 162 -6.96 10.59 7.05
N LEU A 163 -6.68 10.34 5.76
CA LEU A 163 -7.03 11.22 4.65
C LEU A 163 -8.36 10.81 4.00
N ASP A 164 -9.09 11.79 3.48
CA ASP A 164 -10.25 11.53 2.63
C ASP A 164 -9.87 10.96 1.25
N PRO A 165 -10.82 10.38 0.48
CA PRO A 165 -10.52 9.73 -0.81
C PRO A 165 -9.80 10.64 -1.81
N ASN A 166 -10.16 11.93 -1.90
CA ASN A 166 -9.53 12.88 -2.81
C ASN A 166 -8.07 13.17 -2.41
N GLN A 167 -7.84 13.37 -1.11
CA GLN A 167 -6.50 13.56 -0.57
C GLN A 167 -5.63 12.32 -0.75
N LYS A 168 -6.17 11.12 -0.53
CA LYS A 168 -5.48 9.85 -0.81
C LYS A 168 -5.05 9.77 -2.26
N HIS A 169 -5.96 10.08 -3.19
CA HIS A 169 -5.64 10.08 -4.62
C HIS A 169 -4.48 11.04 -4.94
N GLN A 170 -4.53 12.27 -4.41
CA GLN A 170 -3.47 13.26 -4.62
C GLN A 170 -2.11 12.80 -4.09
N VAL A 171 -2.06 12.20 -2.88
CA VAL A 171 -0.81 11.67 -2.31
C VAL A 171 -0.28 10.50 -3.14
N ARG A 172 -1.15 9.62 -3.65
CA ARG A 172 -0.76 8.51 -4.55
C ARG A 172 -0.11 9.02 -5.83
N GLU A 173 -0.69 10.05 -6.47
CA GLU A 173 -0.10 10.66 -7.68
C GLU A 173 1.27 11.30 -7.39
N LEU A 174 1.42 11.97 -6.23
CA LEU A 174 2.71 12.50 -5.80
C LEU A 174 3.75 11.39 -5.64
N ILE A 175 3.40 10.28 -5.00
CA ILE A 175 4.31 9.13 -4.81
C ILE A 175 4.71 8.54 -6.16
N ARG A 176 3.76 8.36 -7.10
CA ARG A 176 4.06 7.89 -8.46
C ARG A 176 5.02 8.84 -9.20
N GLY A 177 4.80 10.15 -9.09
CA GLY A 177 5.66 11.16 -9.70
C GLY A 177 7.11 11.12 -9.20
N LEU A 178 7.32 10.69 -7.94
CA LEU A 178 8.63 10.58 -7.31
C LEU A 178 9.39 9.30 -7.67
N SER A 179 8.74 8.30 -8.30
CA SER A 179 9.28 6.94 -8.44
C SER A 179 10.37 6.79 -9.49
N LYS A 180 10.56 7.77 -10.40
CA LYS A 180 11.60 7.69 -11.43
C LYS A 180 12.98 7.54 -10.77
N ASP A 181 13.64 6.41 -11.01
CA ASP A 181 15.00 6.09 -10.53
C ASP A 181 15.19 6.01 -9.01
N LYS A 182 14.11 6.05 -8.22
CA LYS A 182 14.15 5.94 -6.76
C LYS A 182 13.61 4.59 -6.30
N ILE A 183 14.02 4.18 -5.12
CA ILE A 183 13.35 3.13 -4.35
C ILE A 183 12.31 3.80 -3.48
N ILE A 184 11.06 3.36 -3.54
CA ILE A 184 10.02 3.84 -2.65
C ILE A 184 9.47 2.65 -1.87
N ILE A 185 9.40 2.77 -0.55
CA ILE A 185 8.73 1.81 0.33
C ILE A 185 7.54 2.52 0.96
N VAL A 186 6.36 1.96 0.79
CA VAL A 186 5.11 2.44 1.38
C VAL A 186 4.61 1.38 2.35
N SER A 187 4.60 1.67 3.65
CA SER A 187 3.89 0.81 4.58
C SER A 187 2.41 1.18 4.62
N THR A 188 1.56 0.19 4.67
CA THR A 188 0.12 0.37 4.82
C THR A 188 -0.54 -0.90 5.35
N HIS A 189 -1.74 -0.75 5.90
CA HIS A 189 -2.63 -1.86 6.23
C HIS A 189 -3.78 -2.01 5.22
N ILE A 190 -3.80 -1.18 4.16
CA ILE A 190 -4.87 -1.10 3.15
C ILE A 190 -4.35 -1.65 1.83
N LEU A 191 -4.88 -2.80 1.41
CA LEU A 191 -4.43 -3.49 0.19
C LEU A 191 -4.73 -2.71 -1.09
N GLU A 192 -5.86 -1.98 -1.14
CA GLU A 192 -6.20 -1.11 -2.28
C GLU A 192 -5.16 0.00 -2.52
N GLU A 193 -4.44 0.43 -1.49
CA GLU A 193 -3.37 1.41 -1.66
C GLU A 193 -2.16 0.80 -2.33
N VAL A 194 -1.85 -0.45 -2.01
CA VAL A 194 -0.76 -1.21 -2.62
C VAL A 194 -1.04 -1.44 -4.11
N THR A 195 -2.23 -1.93 -4.45
CA THR A 195 -2.60 -2.16 -5.86
C THR A 195 -2.66 -0.88 -6.68
N ALA A 196 -2.99 0.25 -6.02
CA ALA A 196 -3.07 1.53 -6.71
C ALA A 196 -1.71 2.14 -7.06
N VAL A 197 -0.63 1.88 -6.30
CA VAL A 197 0.62 2.63 -6.42
C VAL A 197 1.85 1.73 -6.57
N CYS A 198 1.85 0.54 -5.94
CA CYS A 198 3.04 -0.27 -5.81
C CYS A 198 3.24 -1.21 -7.01
N SER A 199 4.50 -1.46 -7.37
CA SER A 199 4.89 -2.45 -8.37
C SER A 199 5.09 -3.85 -7.76
N ARG A 200 5.30 -3.92 -6.44
CA ARG A 200 5.51 -5.16 -5.68
C ARG A 200 4.88 -5.03 -4.30
N ALA A 201 4.33 -6.12 -3.79
CA ALA A 201 3.69 -6.22 -2.49
C ALA A 201 4.40 -7.26 -1.63
N VAL A 202 4.76 -6.89 -0.41
CA VAL A 202 5.22 -7.80 0.63
C VAL A 202 4.20 -7.77 1.76
N ILE A 203 3.58 -8.93 2.02
CA ILE A 203 2.61 -9.08 3.10
C ILE A 203 3.33 -9.67 4.30
N ILE A 204 3.19 -9.00 5.46
CA ILE A 204 3.77 -9.45 6.72
C ILE A 204 2.69 -9.66 7.79
N SER A 205 2.89 -10.68 8.63
CA SER A 205 2.17 -10.87 9.89
C SER A 205 3.11 -11.47 10.92
N ASP A 206 2.95 -11.10 12.18
CA ASP A 206 3.75 -11.60 13.30
C ASP A 206 5.28 -11.56 13.06
N GLY A 207 5.72 -10.47 12.41
CA GLY A 207 7.12 -10.24 12.09
C GLY A 207 7.67 -11.04 10.91
N LYS A 208 6.88 -11.90 10.24
CA LYS A 208 7.29 -12.76 9.13
C LYS A 208 6.73 -12.30 7.80
N VAL A 209 7.50 -12.51 6.74
CA VAL A 209 6.99 -12.36 5.37
C VAL A 209 6.13 -13.57 5.05
N LEU A 210 4.86 -13.32 4.72
CA LEU A 210 3.92 -14.35 4.29
C LEU A 210 3.85 -14.44 2.77
N GLU A 211 4.00 -13.32 2.09
CA GLU A 211 3.88 -13.23 0.63
C GLU A 211 4.78 -12.12 0.09
N ASP A 212 5.31 -12.35 -1.11
CA ASP A 212 6.13 -11.40 -1.87
C ASP A 212 5.81 -11.56 -3.35
N CYS A 213 4.99 -10.67 -3.90
CA CYS A 213 4.45 -10.82 -5.25
C CYS A 213 4.09 -9.49 -5.90
N GLU A 214 3.73 -9.52 -7.17
CA GLU A 214 3.09 -8.38 -7.83
C GLU A 214 1.65 -8.22 -7.32
N PRO A 215 1.18 -6.97 -7.08
CA PRO A 215 -0.18 -6.71 -6.59
C PRO A 215 -1.29 -7.32 -7.46
N SER A 216 -1.10 -7.36 -8.77
CA SER A 216 -2.03 -7.97 -9.73
C SER A 216 -2.29 -9.46 -9.48
N THR A 217 -1.28 -10.19 -8.96
CA THR A 217 -1.43 -11.62 -8.67
C THR A 217 -2.28 -11.89 -7.42
N LEU A 218 -2.42 -10.90 -6.54
CA LEU A 218 -3.30 -11.02 -5.36
C LEU A 218 -4.78 -11.05 -5.77
N GLU A 219 -5.17 -10.25 -6.77
CA GLU A 219 -6.54 -10.24 -7.27
C GLU A 219 -6.96 -11.59 -7.84
N THR A 220 -6.04 -12.28 -8.54
CA THR A 220 -6.32 -13.59 -9.15
C THR A 220 -6.49 -14.71 -8.13
N ARG A 221 -6.01 -14.54 -6.89
CA ARG A 221 -6.18 -15.52 -5.80
C ARG A 221 -7.53 -15.44 -5.10
N SER A 222 -8.29 -14.38 -5.36
CA SER A 222 -9.62 -14.25 -4.78
C SER A 222 -10.57 -15.25 -5.42
N LYS A 223 -11.38 -15.93 -4.62
CA LYS A 223 -12.48 -16.75 -5.15
C LYS A 223 -13.50 -15.96 -5.98
N TYR A 224 -13.52 -14.63 -5.80
CA TYR A 224 -14.33 -13.71 -6.60
C TYR A 224 -13.66 -13.29 -7.91
N HIS A 225 -12.44 -13.76 -8.20
CA HIS A 225 -11.77 -13.42 -9.46
C HIS A 225 -12.57 -14.00 -10.65
N GLY A 226 -13.02 -13.13 -11.55
CA GLY A 226 -13.89 -13.51 -12.67
C GLY A 226 -15.31 -13.91 -12.27
N ALA A 227 -15.70 -13.74 -11.00
CA ALA A 227 -17.09 -13.96 -10.59
C ALA A 227 -18.04 -12.99 -11.27
N VAL A 228 -19.26 -13.43 -11.52
CA VAL A 228 -20.31 -12.64 -12.15
C VAL A 228 -21.50 -12.56 -11.21
N THR A 229 -21.85 -11.34 -10.84
CA THR A 229 -23.06 -11.07 -10.06
C THR A 229 -24.16 -10.55 -10.97
N LEU A 230 -25.29 -11.22 -10.93
CA LEU A 230 -26.54 -10.84 -11.61
C LEU A 230 -27.47 -10.20 -10.59
N ILE A 231 -28.03 -9.05 -10.95
CA ILE A 231 -29.08 -8.37 -10.17
C ILE A 231 -30.30 -8.28 -11.07
N CYS A 232 -31.30 -9.10 -10.77
CA CYS A 232 -32.53 -9.19 -11.58
C CYS A 232 -33.55 -8.13 -11.17
N SER A 233 -34.32 -7.65 -12.11
CA SER A 233 -35.34 -6.60 -11.91
C SER A 233 -36.62 -7.11 -11.28
N SER A 234 -36.83 -8.43 -11.28
CA SER A 234 -38.07 -9.09 -10.78
C SER A 234 -37.76 -10.46 -10.17
N GLU A 235 -38.62 -10.91 -9.25
CA GLU A 235 -38.59 -12.26 -8.69
C GLU A 235 -38.69 -13.35 -9.78
N THR A 236 -39.53 -13.12 -10.81
CA THR A 236 -39.70 -14.04 -11.92
C THR A 236 -38.39 -14.21 -12.70
N ASP A 237 -37.73 -13.12 -13.03
CA ASP A 237 -36.45 -13.15 -13.75
C ASP A 237 -35.35 -13.79 -12.91
N PHE A 238 -35.32 -13.48 -11.62
CA PHE A 238 -34.42 -14.12 -10.67
C PHE A 238 -34.58 -15.63 -10.59
N ALA A 239 -35.86 -16.13 -10.50
CA ALA A 239 -36.16 -17.55 -10.50
C ALA A 239 -35.71 -18.23 -11.80
N ARG A 240 -35.93 -17.59 -12.96
CA ARG A 240 -35.47 -18.07 -14.26
C ARG A 240 -33.94 -18.18 -14.33
N MET A 241 -33.23 -17.14 -13.93
CA MET A 241 -31.77 -17.15 -13.94
C MET A 241 -31.21 -18.16 -12.97
N ARG A 242 -31.80 -18.33 -11.79
CA ARG A 242 -31.39 -19.35 -10.82
C ARG A 242 -31.47 -20.79 -11.39
N VAL A 243 -32.46 -21.06 -12.23
CA VAL A 243 -32.59 -22.36 -12.93
C VAL A 243 -31.59 -22.46 -14.08
N ALA A 244 -31.51 -21.44 -14.93
CA ALA A 244 -30.64 -21.45 -16.11
C ALA A 244 -29.17 -21.54 -15.77
N THR A 245 -28.73 -20.92 -14.65
CA THR A 245 -27.34 -20.93 -14.22
C THR A 245 -26.91 -22.19 -13.47
N LYS A 246 -27.83 -23.11 -13.13
CA LYS A 246 -27.48 -24.37 -12.45
C LYS A 246 -26.41 -25.20 -13.19
N ALA A 247 -26.41 -25.17 -14.51
CA ALA A 247 -25.42 -25.87 -15.33
C ALA A 247 -24.02 -25.19 -15.33
N LEU A 248 -23.95 -23.95 -14.92
CA LEU A 248 -22.67 -23.20 -14.84
C LEU A 248 -21.98 -23.33 -13.48
N VAL A 249 -22.63 -23.94 -12.50
CA VAL A 249 -22.10 -24.12 -11.15
C VAL A 249 -21.22 -25.37 -11.17
N ALA A 250 -19.89 -25.18 -11.27
CA ALA A 250 -18.96 -26.32 -11.34
C ALA A 250 -18.33 -26.66 -9.97
N ASP A 251 -17.65 -25.71 -9.32
CA ASP A 251 -16.78 -26.02 -8.19
C ASP A 251 -17.22 -25.33 -6.88
N MET A 252 -17.89 -24.19 -6.96
CA MET A 252 -18.40 -23.47 -5.79
C MET A 252 -19.89 -23.17 -5.92
N PRO A 253 -20.67 -23.36 -4.84
CA PRO A 253 -22.09 -23.02 -4.87
C PRO A 253 -22.27 -21.50 -5.07
N PRO A 254 -23.27 -21.06 -5.84
CA PRO A 254 -23.56 -19.64 -6.01
C PRO A 254 -23.99 -19.00 -4.69
N ILE A 255 -23.66 -17.73 -4.51
CA ILE A 255 -24.23 -16.94 -3.43
C ILE A 255 -25.58 -16.40 -3.93
N VAL A 256 -26.62 -16.69 -3.16
CA VAL A 256 -28.02 -16.31 -3.48
C VAL A 256 -28.49 -15.33 -2.41
N ASP A 257 -28.92 -14.15 -2.84
CA ASP A 257 -29.59 -13.14 -2.01
C ASP A 257 -30.99 -12.93 -2.58
N GLU A 258 -31.98 -13.55 -1.94
CA GLU A 258 -33.37 -13.57 -2.42
C GLU A 258 -34.03 -12.20 -2.26
N ASP A 259 -33.70 -11.45 -1.20
CA ASP A 259 -34.29 -10.15 -0.92
C ASP A 259 -33.85 -9.09 -1.93
N ALA A 260 -32.60 -9.19 -2.42
CA ALA A 260 -32.03 -8.28 -3.42
C ALA A 260 -32.12 -8.83 -4.86
N PHE A 261 -32.75 -9.99 -5.09
CA PHE A 261 -32.78 -10.71 -6.38
C PHE A 261 -31.40 -10.84 -7.02
N ARG A 262 -30.38 -11.14 -6.18
CA ARG A 262 -28.99 -11.17 -6.56
C ARG A 262 -28.44 -12.58 -6.57
N LEU A 263 -27.70 -12.92 -7.62
CA LEU A 263 -27.05 -14.20 -7.81
C LEU A 263 -25.58 -14.00 -8.17
N THR A 264 -24.66 -14.44 -7.31
CA THR A 264 -23.21 -14.39 -7.61
C THR A 264 -22.74 -15.79 -7.99
N LEU A 265 -22.19 -15.92 -9.19
CA LEU A 265 -21.61 -17.12 -9.76
C LEU A 265 -20.10 -17.01 -9.74
N PHE A 266 -19.40 -18.11 -9.49
CA PHE A 266 -17.95 -18.15 -9.44
C PHE A 266 -17.35 -18.72 -10.74
N GLN A 267 -16.22 -18.17 -11.16
CA GLN A 267 -15.47 -18.66 -12.30
C GLN A 267 -14.82 -20.01 -11.95
N SER A 268 -14.99 -21.02 -12.82
CA SER A 268 -14.24 -22.28 -12.72
C SER A 268 -12.90 -22.16 -13.46
N GLU A 269 -11.83 -22.76 -12.92
CA GLU A 269 -10.49 -22.73 -13.52
C GLU A 269 -10.45 -23.34 -14.93
N SER A 270 -11.33 -24.26 -15.25
CA SER A 270 -11.34 -25.03 -16.50
C SER A 270 -12.25 -24.47 -17.59
N SER A 271 -13.00 -23.38 -17.34
CA SER A 271 -14.01 -22.86 -18.25
C SER A 271 -13.61 -21.57 -18.97
N ARG A 272 -14.29 -21.30 -20.10
CA ARG A 272 -14.27 -19.99 -20.75
C ARG A 272 -14.74 -18.91 -19.76
N PRO A 273 -14.40 -17.62 -19.98
CA PRO A 273 -14.84 -16.55 -19.09
C PRO A 273 -16.34 -16.64 -18.78
N LEU A 274 -16.69 -16.75 -17.50
CA LEU A 274 -18.05 -16.92 -17.02
C LEU A 274 -18.99 -15.82 -17.54
N LEU A 275 -18.48 -14.61 -17.65
CA LEU A 275 -19.22 -13.47 -18.19
C LEU A 275 -19.82 -13.77 -19.58
N LEU A 276 -19.06 -14.44 -20.47
CA LEU A 276 -19.57 -14.78 -21.81
C LEU A 276 -20.71 -15.79 -21.77
N HIS A 277 -20.64 -16.78 -20.87
CA HIS A 277 -21.72 -17.75 -20.69
C HIS A 277 -22.98 -17.11 -20.11
N VAL A 278 -22.81 -16.24 -19.12
CA VAL A 278 -23.90 -15.51 -18.49
C VAL A 278 -24.59 -14.57 -19.50
N THR A 279 -23.81 -13.83 -20.28
CA THR A 279 -24.36 -12.93 -21.32
C THR A 279 -25.21 -13.73 -22.33
N LYS A 280 -24.70 -14.87 -22.78
CA LYS A 280 -25.46 -15.75 -23.71
C LYS A 280 -26.76 -16.28 -23.10
N LEU A 281 -26.74 -16.68 -21.81
CA LEU A 281 -27.93 -17.12 -21.10
C LEU A 281 -28.98 -16.01 -20.94
N LEU A 282 -28.57 -14.77 -20.73
CA LEU A 282 -29.45 -13.62 -20.66
C LEU A 282 -30.14 -13.40 -22.01
N GLU A 283 -29.42 -13.52 -23.13
CA GLU A 283 -29.98 -13.43 -24.48
C GLU A 283 -30.98 -14.58 -24.76
N GLU A 284 -30.64 -15.82 -24.41
CA GLU A 284 -31.46 -16.99 -24.60
C GLU A 284 -32.74 -16.99 -23.75
N THR A 285 -32.67 -16.47 -22.53
CA THR A 285 -33.79 -16.42 -21.59
C THR A 285 -34.66 -15.18 -21.74
N GLY A 286 -34.16 -14.13 -22.40
CA GLY A 286 -34.84 -12.84 -22.53
C GLY A 286 -34.92 -12.09 -21.17
N VAL A 287 -34.13 -12.48 -20.19
CA VAL A 287 -34.09 -11.85 -18.85
C VAL A 287 -33.29 -10.57 -18.88
N VAL A 288 -33.82 -9.52 -18.26
CA VAL A 288 -33.11 -8.25 -18.07
C VAL A 288 -32.53 -8.23 -16.66
N ALA A 289 -31.19 -8.16 -16.59
CA ALA A 289 -30.47 -8.07 -15.33
C ALA A 289 -29.26 -7.15 -15.48
N GLU A 290 -28.88 -6.49 -14.38
CA GLU A 290 -27.58 -5.85 -14.27
C GLU A 290 -26.51 -6.93 -14.08
N VAL A 291 -25.41 -6.82 -14.81
CA VAL A 291 -24.31 -7.78 -14.78
C VAL A 291 -23.06 -7.09 -14.26
N VAL A 292 -22.56 -7.54 -13.12
CA VAL A 292 -21.34 -7.04 -12.50
C VAL A 292 -20.28 -8.14 -12.53
N SER A 293 -19.15 -7.89 -13.21
CA SER A 293 -17.99 -8.79 -13.19
C SER A 293 -16.97 -8.30 -12.16
N GLU A 294 -16.51 -9.20 -11.28
CA GLU A 294 -15.56 -8.87 -10.22
C GLU A 294 -14.13 -9.23 -10.65
N LYS A 295 -13.16 -8.33 -10.40
CA LYS A 295 -11.74 -8.60 -10.62
C LYS A 295 -11.12 -9.49 -9.53
N GLY A 296 -11.75 -9.52 -8.36
CA GLY A 296 -11.31 -10.18 -7.15
C GLY A 296 -11.50 -9.26 -5.95
N ARG A 297 -11.67 -9.85 -4.76
CA ARG A 297 -11.84 -9.12 -3.50
C ARG A 297 -10.56 -9.22 -2.70
N LEU A 298 -9.79 -8.15 -2.72
CA LEU A 298 -8.47 -8.09 -2.08
C LEU A 298 -8.52 -8.28 -0.56
N ASP A 299 -9.55 -7.74 0.11
CA ASP A 299 -9.75 -7.92 1.55
C ASP A 299 -9.92 -9.39 1.95
N GLU A 300 -10.55 -10.19 1.09
CA GLU A 300 -10.71 -11.62 1.32
C GLU A 300 -9.37 -12.33 1.21
N VAL A 301 -8.59 -12.00 0.16
CA VAL A 301 -7.26 -12.57 -0.05
C VAL A 301 -6.34 -12.23 1.12
N PHE A 302 -6.32 -10.96 1.54
CA PHE A 302 -5.51 -10.54 2.68
C PHE A 302 -5.89 -11.29 3.96
N ARG A 303 -7.20 -11.41 4.26
CA ARG A 303 -7.67 -12.18 5.41
C ARG A 303 -7.32 -13.66 5.33
N SER A 304 -7.37 -14.27 4.14
CA SER A 304 -7.01 -15.68 3.98
C SER A 304 -5.51 -15.91 4.23
N ILE A 305 -4.65 -15.03 3.71
CA ILE A 305 -3.20 -15.11 3.90
C ILE A 305 -2.84 -14.92 5.40
N THR A 306 -3.42 -13.91 6.06
CA THR A 306 -3.09 -13.60 7.46
C THR A 306 -3.68 -14.60 8.45
N LYS A 307 -4.91 -15.13 8.22
CA LYS A 307 -5.52 -16.15 9.08
C LYS A 307 -4.85 -17.52 8.96
N SER A 308 -4.37 -17.90 7.79
CA SER A 308 -3.64 -19.14 7.61
C SER A 308 -2.34 -19.16 8.42
N ALA A 309 -1.75 -18.02 8.70
CA ALA A 309 -0.57 -17.90 9.56
C ALA A 309 -0.91 -18.07 11.05
N GLU A 310 -2.07 -17.57 11.52
CA GLU A 310 -2.52 -17.74 12.91
C GLU A 310 -2.84 -19.20 13.28
N VAL A 311 -3.23 -20.02 12.31
CA VAL A 311 -3.55 -21.46 12.52
C VAL A 311 -2.28 -22.33 12.54
N LEU A 312 -1.16 -21.85 11.99
CA LEU A 312 0.12 -22.57 11.90
C LEU A 312 1.14 -22.15 12.98
N ALA A 313 0.82 -21.16 13.81
CA ALA A 313 1.64 -20.68 14.92
C ALA A 313 1.14 -21.20 16.26
#